data_71772639226fa915bbbc7630b7cef768
#
_entry.id   71772639226fa915bbbc7630b7cef768
#
_cell.length_a   1.000
_cell.length_b   1.000
_cell.length_c   1.000
_cell.angle_alpha   90.00
_cell.angle_beta   90.00
_cell.angle_gamma   90.00
#
_symmetry.space_group_name_H-M   'P 1'
#
loop_
_entity.id
_entity.type
_entity.pdbx_description
1 polymer ?
#
loop_
_entity_poly.entity_id
_entity_poly.type
_entity_poly.pdbx_seq_one_letter_code
_entity_poly.pdbx_strand_id
1 'polypeptide(L)'
;MMKQDSIPTASLKRKLFLIGVVLLYSVMVFLAIHLDHFYLRIAVVGAPVLIVTVYFALFHPKFYGYLLAVALPFSVNLEDIGMGVGVSLPGEALAAVMAIVVLINLFTGRYISKKVLKHPVTIALLINLGWMIISTLLSTMPVISAKYMLIRILFILVFYFFLLQFMGNTKDIQRFLWLFGLSMT
;
A
#
# COMPACT_ATOMS: atom_id res chain seq x y z
N MET A 1 7.43 45.86 35.10
CA MET A 1 7.12 45.72 33.65
C MET A 1 7.03 44.24 33.37
N MET A 2 5.83 43.64 33.50
CA MET A 2 5.57 42.21 33.33
C MET A 2 5.58 41.88 31.85
N LYS A 3 6.50 41.02 31.42
CA LYS A 3 6.55 40.45 30.10
C LYS A 3 5.43 39.41 29.99
N GLN A 4 4.38 39.77 29.29
CA GLN A 4 3.24 38.91 29.01
C GLN A 4 3.70 37.87 27.98
N ASP A 5 4.02 36.65 28.45
CA ASP A 5 4.36 35.53 27.61
C ASP A 5 3.12 35.14 26.79
N SER A 6 3.10 35.58 25.55
CA SER A 6 2.10 35.18 24.57
C SER A 6 2.27 33.71 24.28
N ILE A 7 1.41 32.87 24.85
CA ILE A 7 1.27 31.45 24.51
C ILE A 7 1.07 31.37 22.99
N PRO A 8 1.88 30.63 22.27
CA PRO A 8 1.79 30.60 20.81
C PRO A 8 0.43 30.04 20.37
N THR A 9 -0.45 30.94 19.96
CA THR A 9 -1.82 30.65 19.51
C THR A 9 -1.89 29.55 18.46
N ALA A 10 -0.82 29.33 17.70
CA ALA A 10 -0.67 28.24 16.74
C ALA A 10 -0.64 26.85 17.41
N SER A 11 0.01 26.72 18.58
CA SER A 11 0.06 25.43 19.29
C SER A 11 -1.29 25.05 19.90
N LEU A 12 -2.01 26.04 20.39
CA LEU A 12 -3.36 25.86 20.95
C LEU A 12 -4.36 25.47 19.86
N LYS A 13 -4.35 26.16 18.72
CA LYS A 13 -5.20 25.81 17.56
C LYS A 13 -4.95 24.40 17.06
N ARG A 14 -3.68 23.98 16.99
CA ARG A 14 -3.31 22.61 16.59
C ARG A 14 -3.81 21.56 17.59
N LYS A 15 -3.70 21.82 18.90
CA LYS A 15 -4.21 20.93 19.94
C LYS A 15 -5.74 20.82 19.90
N LEU A 16 -6.44 21.95 19.76
CA LEU A 16 -7.91 21.98 19.62
C LEU A 16 -8.36 21.22 18.36
N PHE A 17 -7.67 21.39 17.24
CA PHE A 17 -7.95 20.63 16.02
C PHE A 17 -7.79 19.12 16.23
N LEU A 18 -6.70 18.68 16.86
CA LEU A 18 -6.48 17.27 17.17
C LEU A 18 -7.55 16.69 18.10
N ILE A 19 -7.93 17.42 19.13
CA ILE A 19 -9.01 17.01 20.04
C ILE A 19 -10.34 16.90 19.27
N GLY A 20 -10.64 17.84 18.38
CA GLY A 20 -11.84 17.80 17.54
C GLY A 20 -11.87 16.57 16.62
N VAL A 21 -10.74 16.22 16.00
CA VAL A 21 -10.62 15.02 15.14
C VAL A 21 -10.83 13.74 15.96
N VAL A 22 -10.23 13.64 17.16
CA VAL A 22 -10.39 12.48 18.05
C VAL A 22 -11.83 12.34 18.52
N LEU A 23 -12.49 13.44 18.90
CA LEU A 23 -13.89 13.43 19.30
C LEU A 23 -14.80 13.00 18.14
N LEU A 24 -14.60 13.56 16.95
CA LEU A 24 -15.39 13.19 15.76
C LEU A 24 -15.22 11.71 15.43
N TYR A 25 -13.99 11.19 15.50
CA TYR A 25 -13.73 9.79 15.30
C TYR A 25 -14.39 8.90 16.36
N SER A 26 -14.35 9.30 17.65
CA SER A 26 -15.03 8.58 18.73
C SER A 26 -16.54 8.50 18.52
N VAL A 27 -17.16 9.58 18.05
CA VAL A 27 -18.58 9.62 17.70
C VAL A 27 -18.89 8.70 16.53
N MET A 28 -18.04 8.67 15.49
CA MET A 28 -18.21 7.75 14.36
C MET A 28 -18.11 6.28 14.79
N VAL A 29 -17.16 5.96 15.68
CA VAL A 29 -17.03 4.59 16.24
C VAL A 29 -18.29 4.21 17.03
N PHE A 30 -18.77 5.12 17.89
CA PHE A 30 -19.97 4.90 18.67
C PHE A 30 -21.20 4.66 17.79
N LEU A 31 -21.40 5.48 16.75
CA LEU A 31 -22.48 5.33 15.78
C LEU A 31 -22.36 4.00 15.01
N ALA A 32 -21.14 3.61 14.61
CA ALA A 32 -20.90 2.36 13.90
C ALA A 32 -21.26 1.12 14.73
N ILE A 33 -21.08 1.18 16.05
CA ILE A 33 -21.46 0.12 16.97
C ILE A 33 -22.99 0.06 17.12
N HIS A 34 -23.65 1.23 17.22
CA HIS A 34 -25.09 1.33 17.48
C HIS A 34 -25.96 1.04 16.26
N LEU A 35 -25.52 1.40 15.05
CA LEU A 35 -26.28 1.24 13.81
C LEU A 35 -26.27 -0.18 13.24
N ASP A 36 -25.57 -1.11 13.86
CA ASP A 36 -25.47 -2.54 13.53
C ASP A 36 -25.13 -2.87 12.05
N HIS A 37 -24.57 -1.88 11.31
CA HIS A 37 -24.14 -2.05 9.94
C HIS A 37 -22.71 -2.60 9.85
N PHE A 38 -22.56 -3.84 9.42
CA PHE A 38 -21.27 -4.54 9.29
C PHE A 38 -20.23 -3.73 8.47
N TYR A 39 -20.64 -3.20 7.32
CA TYR A 39 -19.74 -2.41 6.45
C TYR A 39 -19.27 -1.10 7.10
N LEU A 40 -20.12 -0.48 7.90
CA LEU A 40 -19.78 0.78 8.58
C LEU A 40 -18.75 0.54 9.69
N ARG A 41 -18.85 -0.59 10.41
CA ARG A 41 -17.85 -0.99 11.40
C ARG A 41 -16.47 -1.22 10.77
N ILE A 42 -16.43 -1.96 9.65
CA ILE A 42 -15.18 -2.19 8.91
C ILE A 42 -14.60 -0.89 8.40
N ALA A 43 -15.42 0.00 7.82
CA ALA A 43 -14.95 1.28 7.29
C ALA A 43 -14.38 2.18 8.40
N VAL A 44 -15.02 2.28 9.55
CA VAL A 44 -14.58 3.12 10.66
C VAL A 44 -13.28 2.61 11.29
N VAL A 45 -13.13 1.29 11.44
CA VAL A 45 -11.88 0.70 11.97
C VAL A 45 -10.77 0.72 10.91
N GLY A 46 -11.11 0.47 9.66
CA GLY A 46 -10.15 0.42 8.55
C GLY A 46 -9.62 1.80 8.12
N ALA A 47 -10.42 2.85 8.23
CA ALA A 47 -10.05 4.18 7.77
C ALA A 47 -8.75 4.73 8.40
N PRO A 48 -8.55 4.73 9.73
CA PRO A 48 -7.29 5.21 10.32
C PRO A 48 -6.10 4.33 9.94
N VAL A 49 -6.29 3.02 9.83
CA VAL A 49 -5.24 2.10 9.39
C VAL A 49 -4.84 2.44 7.95
N LEU A 50 -5.81 2.67 7.08
CA LEU A 50 -5.57 3.06 5.69
C LEU A 50 -4.86 4.41 5.60
N ILE A 51 -5.28 5.41 6.37
CA ILE A 51 -4.63 6.74 6.40
C ILE A 51 -3.17 6.63 6.86
N VAL A 52 -2.89 5.88 7.93
CA VAL A 52 -1.54 5.64 8.44
C VAL A 52 -0.71 4.90 7.40
N THR A 53 -1.28 3.89 6.76
CA THR A 53 -0.66 3.09 5.71
C THR A 53 -0.24 3.95 4.51
N VAL A 54 -1.17 4.79 4.01
CA VAL A 54 -0.90 5.72 2.90
C VAL A 54 0.14 6.76 3.31
N TYR A 55 0.09 7.28 4.53
CA TYR A 55 1.08 8.22 5.04
C TYR A 55 2.49 7.60 5.01
N PHE A 56 2.67 6.40 5.56
CA PHE A 56 3.98 5.74 5.54
C PHE A 56 4.44 5.39 4.12
N ALA A 57 3.55 4.97 3.25
CA ALA A 57 3.88 4.67 1.86
C ALA A 57 4.38 5.90 1.09
N LEU A 58 3.80 7.09 1.34
CA LEU A 58 4.17 8.33 0.66
C LEU A 58 5.43 8.98 1.25
N PHE A 59 5.55 9.05 2.59
CA PHE A 59 6.62 9.80 3.25
C PHE A 59 7.82 8.93 3.65
N HIS A 60 7.60 7.64 3.91
CA HIS A 60 8.64 6.69 4.31
C HIS A 60 8.60 5.39 3.49
N PRO A 61 8.74 5.45 2.16
CA PRO A 61 8.54 4.30 1.28
C PRO A 61 9.49 3.14 1.60
N LYS A 62 10.74 3.39 2.02
CA LYS A 62 11.66 2.33 2.42
C LYS A 62 11.17 1.55 3.63
N PHE A 63 10.72 2.25 4.67
CA PHE A 63 10.17 1.61 5.86
C PHE A 63 8.92 0.80 5.54
N TYR A 64 8.06 1.38 4.69
CA TYR A 64 6.87 0.71 4.21
C TYR A 64 7.18 -0.56 3.43
N GLY A 65 8.23 -0.56 2.61
CA GLY A 65 8.72 -1.75 1.91
C GLY A 65 9.17 -2.87 2.85
N TYR A 66 9.85 -2.54 3.94
CA TYR A 66 10.22 -3.54 4.96
C TYR A 66 8.99 -4.10 5.68
N LEU A 67 8.01 -3.23 6.00
CA LEU A 67 6.74 -3.67 6.58
C LEU A 67 6.02 -4.64 5.63
N LEU A 68 5.99 -4.32 4.34
CA LEU A 68 5.38 -5.16 3.30
C LEU A 68 6.09 -6.51 3.18
N ALA A 69 7.43 -6.53 3.24
CA ALA A 69 8.22 -7.77 3.20
C ALA A 69 7.85 -8.73 4.34
N VAL A 70 7.57 -8.18 5.53
CA VAL A 70 7.11 -8.97 6.68
C VAL A 70 5.64 -9.35 6.55
N ALA A 71 4.77 -8.44 6.10
CA ALA A 71 3.33 -8.67 6.04
C ALA A 71 2.90 -9.68 4.97
N LEU A 72 3.63 -9.77 3.85
CA LEU A 72 3.26 -10.65 2.73
C LEU A 72 3.14 -12.13 3.11
N PRO A 73 4.10 -12.75 3.81
CA PRO A 73 3.99 -14.15 4.19
C PRO A 73 2.90 -14.43 5.23
N PHE A 74 2.55 -13.43 6.06
CA PHE A 74 1.46 -13.54 7.05
C PHE A 74 0.08 -13.25 6.48
N SER A 75 -0.02 -13.08 5.16
CA SER A 75 -1.31 -12.80 4.51
C SER A 75 -2.18 -14.04 4.48
N VAL A 76 -3.40 -13.91 5.00
CA VAL A 76 -4.42 -14.95 4.99
C VAL A 76 -5.43 -14.65 3.87
N ASN A 77 -5.79 -15.67 3.10
CA ASN A 77 -6.77 -15.54 2.04
C ASN A 77 -8.17 -15.45 2.63
N LEU A 78 -8.92 -14.39 2.31
CA LEU A 78 -10.28 -14.19 2.81
C LEU A 78 -11.28 -15.23 2.29
N GLU A 79 -10.99 -15.90 1.17
CA GLU A 79 -11.79 -17.04 0.69
C GLU A 79 -11.81 -18.18 1.71
N ASP A 80 -10.67 -18.44 2.37
CA ASP A 80 -10.54 -19.52 3.36
C ASP A 80 -11.36 -19.25 4.63
N ILE A 81 -11.73 -17.98 4.86
CA ILE A 81 -12.55 -17.53 6.01
C ILE A 81 -14.04 -17.41 5.62
N GLY A 82 -14.42 -17.77 4.39
CA GLY A 82 -15.81 -17.77 3.93
C GLY A 82 -16.37 -16.41 3.52
N MET A 83 -15.52 -15.39 3.31
CA MET A 83 -15.95 -14.05 2.87
C MET A 83 -16.15 -13.93 1.35
N GLY A 84 -15.90 -14.99 0.55
CA GLY A 84 -16.17 -15.02 -0.89
C GLY A 84 -15.34 -14.05 -1.74
N VAL A 85 -14.36 -13.37 -1.13
CA VAL A 85 -13.49 -12.38 -1.79
C VAL A 85 -12.07 -12.96 -1.81
N GLY A 86 -11.58 -13.32 -2.99
CA GLY A 86 -10.24 -13.87 -3.18
C GLY A 86 -9.16 -12.79 -3.09
N VAL A 87 -9.02 -12.19 -1.92
CA VAL A 87 -7.99 -11.18 -1.58
C VAL A 87 -7.26 -11.63 -0.33
N SER A 88 -5.94 -11.56 -0.36
CA SER A 88 -5.09 -11.91 0.79
C SER A 88 -4.80 -10.66 1.63
N LEU A 89 -5.33 -10.61 2.84
CA LEU A 89 -5.06 -9.53 3.78
C LEU A 89 -4.00 -9.94 4.82
N PRO A 90 -3.12 -9.02 5.23
CA PRO A 90 -3.01 -7.61 4.81
C PRO A 90 -2.10 -7.38 3.57
N GLY A 91 -1.42 -8.40 3.05
CA GLY A 91 -0.34 -8.26 2.08
C GLY A 91 -0.75 -7.61 0.76
N GLU A 92 -1.83 -8.10 0.12
CA GLU A 92 -2.29 -7.55 -1.16
C GLU A 92 -2.78 -6.10 -1.01
N ALA A 93 -3.45 -5.76 0.10
CA ALA A 93 -3.88 -4.39 0.34
C ALA A 93 -2.69 -3.44 0.51
N LEU A 94 -1.66 -3.85 1.27
CA LEU A 94 -0.43 -3.09 1.41
C LEU A 94 0.32 -2.97 0.08
N ALA A 95 0.39 -4.07 -0.69
CA ALA A 95 1.00 -4.07 -2.02
C ALA A 95 0.27 -3.14 -2.99
N ALA A 96 -1.08 -3.08 -2.95
CA ALA A 96 -1.88 -2.18 -3.77
C ALA A 96 -1.58 -0.70 -3.47
N VAL A 97 -1.51 -0.32 -2.19
CA VAL A 97 -1.13 1.05 -1.80
C VAL A 97 0.27 1.40 -2.31
N MET A 98 1.23 0.48 -2.16
CA MET A 98 2.58 0.69 -2.67
C MET A 98 2.63 0.79 -4.20
N ALA A 99 1.87 -0.04 -4.90
CA ALA A 99 1.78 0.03 -6.36
C ALA A 99 1.24 1.39 -6.84
N ILE A 100 0.25 1.96 -6.15
CA ILE A 100 -0.27 3.30 -6.44
C ILE A 100 0.83 4.35 -6.25
N VAL A 101 1.60 4.29 -5.17
CA VAL A 101 2.73 5.20 -4.93
C VAL A 101 3.79 5.09 -6.03
N VAL A 102 4.13 3.86 -6.43
CA VAL A 102 5.07 3.61 -7.53
C VAL A 102 4.54 4.18 -8.85
N LEU A 103 3.25 3.97 -9.16
CA LEU A 103 2.61 4.51 -10.35
C LEU A 103 2.62 6.05 -10.38
N ILE A 104 2.27 6.70 -9.27
CA ILE A 104 2.33 8.16 -9.16
C ILE A 104 3.74 8.67 -9.46
N ASN A 105 4.76 8.01 -8.90
CA ASN A 105 6.16 8.37 -9.14
C ASN A 105 6.59 8.10 -10.60
N LEU A 106 6.09 7.04 -11.22
CA LEU A 106 6.29 6.74 -12.64
C LEU A 106 5.75 7.85 -13.53
N PHE A 107 4.50 8.25 -13.32
CA PHE A 107 3.87 9.32 -14.10
C PHE A 107 4.47 10.71 -13.85
N THR A 108 4.95 10.97 -12.64
CA THR A 108 5.59 12.24 -12.29
C THR A 108 7.05 12.34 -12.80
N GLY A 109 7.59 11.26 -13.38
CA GLY A 109 8.94 11.23 -13.97
C GLY A 109 10.10 11.39 -12.98
N ARG A 110 9.82 11.32 -11.68
CA ARG A 110 10.77 11.67 -10.62
C ARG A 110 11.90 10.65 -10.44
N TYR A 111 11.72 9.37 -10.81
CA TYR A 111 12.64 8.32 -10.36
C TYR A 111 13.03 7.27 -11.40
N ILE A 112 12.42 7.25 -12.59
CA ILE A 112 12.80 6.27 -13.61
C ILE A 112 13.66 6.91 -14.66
N SER A 113 14.94 6.57 -14.64
CA SER A 113 15.84 6.93 -15.75
C SER A 113 15.42 6.13 -17.00
N LYS A 114 15.56 6.77 -18.18
CA LYS A 114 15.36 6.09 -19.47
C LYS A 114 16.20 4.81 -19.61
N LYS A 115 17.28 4.68 -18.81
CA LYS A 115 18.12 3.47 -18.74
C LYS A 115 17.39 2.26 -18.17
N VAL A 116 16.53 2.47 -17.16
CA VAL A 116 15.73 1.38 -16.54
C VAL A 116 14.70 0.85 -17.51
N LEU A 117 14.01 1.73 -18.24
CA LEU A 117 13.02 1.33 -19.25
C LEU A 117 13.61 0.55 -20.42
N LYS A 118 14.88 0.85 -20.77
CA LYS A 118 15.63 0.17 -21.83
C LYS A 118 16.39 -1.07 -21.34
N HIS A 119 16.32 -1.37 -20.05
CA HIS A 119 17.02 -2.54 -19.49
C HIS A 119 16.38 -3.84 -20.00
N PRO A 120 17.19 -4.86 -20.38
CA PRO A 120 16.66 -6.09 -20.96
C PRO A 120 15.63 -6.80 -20.07
N VAL A 121 15.78 -6.73 -18.74
CA VAL A 121 14.80 -7.27 -17.77
C VAL A 121 13.47 -6.55 -17.88
N THR A 122 13.47 -5.22 -18.00
CA THR A 122 12.23 -4.44 -18.17
C THR A 122 11.53 -4.79 -19.46
N ILE A 123 12.28 -4.93 -20.56
CA ILE A 123 11.74 -5.33 -21.87
C ILE A 123 11.11 -6.72 -21.78
N ALA A 124 11.80 -7.68 -21.15
CA ALA A 124 11.28 -9.04 -20.96
C ALA A 124 9.99 -9.05 -20.12
N LEU A 125 9.92 -8.24 -19.05
CA LEU A 125 8.71 -8.07 -18.24
C LEU A 125 7.56 -7.46 -19.04
N LEU A 126 7.83 -6.45 -19.87
CA LEU A 126 6.81 -5.83 -20.73
C LEU A 126 6.29 -6.81 -21.79
N ILE A 127 7.16 -7.62 -22.41
CA ILE A 127 6.77 -8.68 -23.34
C ILE A 127 5.89 -9.71 -22.63
N ASN A 128 6.28 -10.13 -21.42
CA ASN A 128 5.48 -11.06 -20.61
C ASN A 128 4.09 -10.49 -20.29
N LEU A 129 4.02 -9.21 -19.90
CA LEU A 129 2.74 -8.53 -19.67
C LEU A 129 1.90 -8.45 -20.94
N GLY A 130 2.51 -8.11 -22.07
CA GLY A 130 1.82 -8.09 -23.38
C GLY A 130 1.22 -9.46 -23.72
N TRP A 131 1.98 -10.53 -23.51
CA TRP A 131 1.47 -11.90 -23.71
C TRP A 131 0.31 -12.22 -22.77
N MET A 132 0.39 -11.81 -21.50
CA MET A 132 -0.70 -12.01 -20.54
C MET A 132 -1.98 -11.26 -20.93
N ILE A 133 -1.86 -10.05 -21.49
CA ILE A 133 -3.02 -9.29 -21.99
C ILE A 133 -3.70 -10.08 -23.12
N ILE A 134 -2.94 -10.55 -24.09
CA ILE A 134 -3.47 -11.35 -25.21
C ILE A 134 -4.15 -12.63 -24.67
N SER A 135 -3.49 -13.35 -23.77
CA SER A 135 -4.04 -14.56 -23.15
C SER A 135 -5.33 -14.30 -22.36
N THR A 136 -5.42 -13.15 -21.67
CA THR A 136 -6.61 -12.76 -20.93
C THR A 136 -7.79 -12.46 -21.86
N LEU A 137 -7.54 -11.78 -22.97
CA LEU A 137 -8.57 -11.47 -23.98
C LEU A 137 -9.12 -12.72 -24.67
N LEU A 138 -8.28 -13.76 -24.84
CA LEU A 138 -8.65 -15.02 -25.47
C LEU A 138 -9.15 -16.06 -24.46
N SER A 139 -9.26 -15.70 -23.19
CA SER A 139 -9.67 -16.63 -22.13
C SER A 139 -11.16 -16.94 -22.18
N THR A 140 -11.52 -18.18 -21.89
CA THR A 140 -12.92 -18.62 -21.69
C THR A 140 -13.57 -18.01 -20.45
N MET A 141 -12.74 -17.58 -19.46
CA MET A 141 -13.19 -16.92 -18.22
C MET A 141 -12.48 -15.55 -18.04
N PRO A 142 -12.89 -14.52 -18.81
CA PRO A 142 -12.12 -13.27 -18.90
C PRO A 142 -12.03 -12.52 -17.58
N VAL A 143 -13.05 -12.58 -16.72
CA VAL A 143 -13.06 -11.90 -15.41
C VAL A 143 -12.01 -12.50 -14.46
N ILE A 144 -11.92 -13.82 -14.41
CA ILE A 144 -10.94 -14.52 -13.56
C ILE A 144 -9.53 -14.25 -14.07
N SER A 145 -9.33 -14.35 -15.38
CA SER A 145 -8.04 -14.08 -16.01
C SER A 145 -7.59 -12.61 -15.81
N ALA A 146 -8.52 -11.65 -15.87
CA ALA A 146 -8.23 -10.24 -15.61
C ALA A 146 -7.80 -10.01 -14.15
N LYS A 147 -8.41 -10.70 -13.18
CA LYS A 147 -8.00 -10.65 -11.76
C LYS A 147 -6.55 -11.11 -11.60
N TYR A 148 -6.19 -12.25 -12.16
CA TYR A 148 -4.81 -12.77 -12.11
C TYR A 148 -3.80 -11.84 -12.80
N MET A 149 -4.18 -11.24 -13.92
CA MET A 149 -3.35 -10.26 -14.63
C MET A 149 -3.12 -9.01 -13.75
N LEU A 150 -4.16 -8.48 -13.12
CA LEU A 150 -4.05 -7.33 -12.21
C LEU A 150 -3.12 -7.62 -11.03
N ILE A 151 -3.25 -8.78 -10.39
CA ILE A 151 -2.37 -9.20 -9.29
C ILE A 151 -0.92 -9.28 -9.80
N ARG A 152 -0.69 -9.82 -10.98
CA ARG A 152 0.65 -9.92 -11.57
C ARG A 152 1.27 -8.56 -11.85
N ILE A 153 0.49 -7.63 -12.40
CA ILE A 153 0.92 -6.23 -12.61
C ILE A 153 1.30 -5.59 -11.27
N LEU A 154 0.47 -5.78 -10.24
CA LEU A 154 0.71 -5.27 -8.90
C LEU A 154 2.04 -5.80 -8.33
N PHE A 155 2.29 -7.09 -8.43
CA PHE A 155 3.56 -7.67 -7.98
C PHE A 155 4.77 -7.14 -8.77
N ILE A 156 4.66 -6.96 -10.07
CA ILE A 156 5.75 -6.38 -10.89
C ILE A 156 6.01 -4.93 -10.47
N LEU A 157 4.96 -4.13 -10.25
CA LEU A 157 5.11 -2.75 -9.77
C LEU A 157 5.80 -2.70 -8.42
N VAL A 158 5.41 -3.56 -7.48
CA VAL A 158 5.97 -3.57 -6.12
C VAL A 158 7.37 -4.17 -6.10
N PHE A 159 7.58 -5.37 -6.63
CA PHE A 159 8.86 -6.06 -6.49
C PHE A 159 9.94 -5.61 -7.46
N TYR A 160 9.57 -5.09 -8.62
CA TYR A 160 10.56 -4.60 -9.59
C TYR A 160 10.73 -3.10 -9.51
N PHE A 161 9.68 -2.33 -9.79
CA PHE A 161 9.81 -0.88 -9.86
C PHE A 161 10.03 -0.21 -8.51
N PHE A 162 9.39 -0.70 -7.43
CA PHE A 162 9.63 -0.17 -6.09
C PHE A 162 11.07 -0.41 -5.65
N LEU A 163 11.61 -1.62 -5.81
CA LEU A 163 12.99 -1.92 -5.44
C LEU A 163 13.98 -1.03 -6.20
N LEU A 164 13.75 -0.82 -7.50
CA LEU A 164 14.60 0.05 -8.33
C LEU A 164 14.50 1.53 -7.94
N GLN A 165 13.31 2.01 -7.55
CA GLN A 165 13.10 3.41 -7.21
C GLN A 165 13.60 3.79 -5.82
N PHE A 166 13.32 2.95 -4.83
CA PHE A 166 13.49 3.32 -3.43
C PHE A 166 14.62 2.56 -2.73
N MET A 167 15.02 1.39 -3.24
CA MET A 167 16.10 0.57 -2.69
C MET A 167 17.31 0.52 -3.62
N GLY A 168 17.83 1.69 -4.01
CA GLY A 168 19.01 1.79 -4.89
C GLY A 168 20.32 1.31 -4.25
N ASN A 169 20.36 1.02 -2.94
CA ASN A 169 21.52 0.53 -2.25
C ASN A 169 21.42 -1.00 -2.03
N THR A 170 22.50 -1.72 -2.34
CA THR A 170 22.58 -3.18 -2.13
C THR A 170 22.26 -3.61 -0.70
N LYS A 171 22.63 -2.80 0.30
CA LYS A 171 22.32 -3.06 1.72
C LYS A 171 20.82 -3.03 2.01
N ASP A 172 20.06 -2.13 1.39
CA ASP A 172 18.62 -2.03 1.58
C ASP A 172 17.91 -3.22 0.93
N ILE A 173 18.37 -3.65 -0.25
CA ILE A 173 17.86 -4.85 -0.94
C ILE A 173 18.15 -6.11 -0.12
N GLN A 174 19.37 -6.25 0.41
CA GLN A 174 19.72 -7.37 1.28
C GLN A 174 18.85 -7.44 2.52
N ARG A 175 18.61 -6.30 3.20
CA ARG A 175 17.71 -6.24 4.35
C ARG A 175 16.28 -6.64 4.00
N PHE A 176 15.79 -6.17 2.86
CA PHE A 176 14.46 -6.54 2.36
C PHE A 176 14.35 -8.05 2.14
N LEU A 177 15.32 -8.65 1.45
CA LEU A 177 15.36 -10.09 1.19
C LEU A 177 15.50 -10.91 2.48
N TRP A 178 16.33 -10.47 3.41
CA TRP A 178 16.47 -11.12 4.72
C TRP A 178 15.17 -11.07 5.52
N LEU A 179 14.50 -9.92 5.59
CA LEU A 179 13.22 -9.78 6.27
C LEU A 179 12.15 -10.66 5.64
N PHE A 180 12.07 -10.67 4.31
CA PHE A 180 11.14 -11.52 3.57
C PHE A 180 11.41 -13.02 3.80
N GLY A 181 12.68 -13.45 3.73
CA GLY A 181 13.08 -14.82 3.98
C GLY A 181 12.81 -15.28 5.42
N LEU A 182 13.12 -14.41 6.42
CA LEU A 182 12.86 -14.70 7.84
C LEU A 182 11.37 -14.79 8.16
N SER A 183 10.52 -14.02 7.45
CA SER A 183 9.08 -14.06 7.69
C SER A 183 8.39 -15.26 7.03
N MET A 184 9.11 -16.01 6.16
CA MET A 184 8.62 -17.25 5.55
C MET A 184 8.94 -18.50 6.40
N THR A 185 9.83 -18.38 7.39
CA THR A 185 10.22 -19.50 8.28
C THR A 185 9.39 -19.48 9.55
#